data_6430df9de99bc0ab134301bf4ef7ae57
#
_entry.id   6430df9de99bc0ab134301bf4ef7ae57
#
_cell.length_a   1.000
_cell.length_b   1.000
_cell.length_c   1.000
_cell.angle_alpha   90.00
_cell.angle_beta   90.00
_cell.angle_gamma   90.00
#
_symmetry.space_group_name_H-M   'P 1'
#
loop_
_entity.id
_entity.type
_entity.pdbx_description
1 polymer ?
#
loop_
_entity_poly.entity_id
_entity_poly.type
_entity_poly.pdbx_seq_one_letter_code
_entity_poly.pdbx_strand_id
1 'polypeptide(L)'
;MAMVAIGIVGTLFILFTTYKFKERPEFTKVDEPLKISKAIKYTFKNKSFLILVIANFMSIFIQQMLLGGMFFLGDYVVQGSSILLLVALFIPLVLGVWITPKLIKRFGVVRADQILLTIGATGLLLITFIPPIMMYVSLALAGIGLVGPLVLTNVMFAQVCDEDELKTGVRREAAYFGMNALITKPAQSIAIIIPSLLLTLAHFVPRDALGNIQPQTHPNEVDFAIRAFMGLIPAIALYIEVLILQFYPLKGEYLIQVQNEVLEIHHEKHSKLLEMEKKQGPDRNKQ
;
A
#
# COMPACT_ATOMS: atom_id res chain seq x y z
N MET A 1 -4.05 19.30 22.95
CA MET A 1 -4.03 18.21 23.95
C MET A 1 -4.17 16.83 23.33
N ALA A 2 -5.20 16.53 22.51
CA ALA A 2 -5.39 15.20 21.89
C ALA A 2 -4.19 14.74 21.03
N MET A 3 -3.63 15.60 20.18
CA MET A 3 -2.45 15.26 19.36
C MET A 3 -1.22 14.88 20.17
N VAL A 4 -0.99 15.57 21.30
CA VAL A 4 0.12 15.27 22.23
C VAL A 4 -0.07 13.90 22.86
N ALA A 5 -1.28 13.58 23.30
CA ALA A 5 -1.60 12.26 23.89
C ALA A 5 -1.39 11.13 22.86
N ILE A 6 -1.88 11.30 21.64
CA ILE A 6 -1.68 10.33 20.55
C ILE A 6 -0.19 10.18 20.22
N GLY A 7 0.56 11.28 20.18
CA GLY A 7 2.00 11.27 19.96
C GLY A 7 2.77 10.50 21.04
N ILE A 8 2.43 10.70 22.31
CA ILE A 8 3.04 9.97 23.44
C ILE A 8 2.75 8.46 23.33
N VAL A 9 1.48 8.09 23.10
CA VAL A 9 1.08 6.68 22.94
C VAL A 9 1.82 6.05 21.76
N GLY A 10 1.87 6.72 20.59
CA GLY A 10 2.60 6.24 19.43
C GLY A 10 4.10 6.04 19.71
N THR A 11 4.73 7.00 20.41
CA THR A 11 6.15 6.91 20.80
C THR A 11 6.40 5.71 21.72
N LEU A 12 5.53 5.47 22.71
CA LEU A 12 5.66 4.32 23.62
C LEU A 12 5.56 2.98 22.85
N PHE A 13 4.64 2.86 21.89
CA PHE A 13 4.54 1.66 21.06
C PHE A 13 5.80 1.45 20.20
N ILE A 14 6.33 2.51 19.58
CA ILE A 14 7.57 2.43 18.80
C ILE A 14 8.74 1.98 19.69
N LEU A 15 8.93 2.59 20.84
CA LEU A 15 9.98 2.21 21.79
C LEU A 15 9.85 0.77 22.26
N PHE A 16 8.63 0.32 22.57
CA PHE A 16 8.36 -1.06 22.96
C PHE A 16 8.71 -2.06 21.85
N THR A 17 8.33 -1.75 20.61
CA THR A 17 8.64 -2.59 19.44
C THR A 17 10.13 -2.65 19.19
N THR A 18 10.82 -1.50 19.23
CA THR A 18 12.27 -1.39 18.96
C THR A 18 13.09 -2.12 20.03
N TYR A 19 12.67 -2.04 21.31
CA TYR A 19 13.38 -2.70 22.42
C TYR A 19 13.40 -4.24 22.29
N LYS A 20 12.33 -4.85 21.75
CA LYS A 20 12.22 -6.31 21.58
C LYS A 20 12.68 -6.81 20.22
N PHE A 21 12.91 -5.91 19.25
CA PHE A 21 13.30 -6.29 17.91
C PHE A 21 14.80 -6.65 17.89
N LYS A 22 15.11 -7.86 17.40
CA LYS A 22 16.49 -8.29 17.11
C LYS A 22 16.61 -8.60 15.63
N GLU A 23 17.57 -7.96 14.98
CA GLU A 23 17.91 -8.26 13.59
C GLU A 23 18.52 -9.68 13.50
N ARG A 24 18.30 -10.33 12.37
CA ARG A 24 18.88 -11.64 12.11
C ARG A 24 20.37 -11.49 11.78
N PRO A 25 21.27 -12.06 12.62
CA PRO A 25 22.71 -11.83 12.49
C PRO A 25 23.30 -12.41 11.17
N GLU A 26 22.66 -13.42 10.57
CA GLU A 26 23.09 -14.00 9.30
C GLU A 26 23.06 -13.00 8.13
N PHE A 27 22.15 -12.03 8.15
CA PHE A 27 22.07 -10.99 7.10
C PHE A 27 22.92 -9.77 7.39
N THR A 28 23.26 -9.53 8.65
CA THR A 28 24.03 -8.34 9.06
C THR A 28 25.54 -8.62 9.12
N LYS A 29 25.93 -9.84 9.52
CA LYS A 29 27.35 -10.21 9.72
C LYS A 29 27.99 -10.92 8.52
N VAL A 30 27.19 -11.60 7.71
CA VAL A 30 27.67 -12.41 6.58
C VAL A 30 27.62 -11.63 5.27
N ASP A 31 26.63 -10.76 5.09
CA ASP A 31 26.46 -10.01 3.86
C ASP A 31 27.34 -8.74 3.83
N GLU A 32 28.09 -8.54 2.75
CA GLU A 32 28.78 -7.29 2.49
C GLU A 32 27.85 -6.29 1.79
N PRO A 33 27.62 -5.09 2.36
CA PRO A 33 26.69 -4.14 1.78
C PRO A 33 27.21 -3.58 0.45
N LEU A 34 26.35 -3.53 -0.56
CA LEU A 34 26.69 -2.92 -1.85
C LEU A 34 26.80 -1.41 -1.73
N LYS A 35 27.71 -0.80 -2.53
CA LYS A 35 27.76 0.67 -2.69
C LYS A 35 26.39 1.20 -3.12
N ILE A 36 25.92 2.31 -2.52
CA ILE A 36 24.60 2.91 -2.72
C ILE A 36 24.26 3.08 -4.21
N SER A 37 25.19 3.59 -5.03
CA SER A 37 24.95 3.77 -6.46
C SER A 37 24.73 2.48 -7.23
N LYS A 38 25.42 1.41 -6.85
CA LYS A 38 25.19 0.06 -7.41
C LYS A 38 23.84 -0.49 -6.95
N ALA A 39 23.51 -0.32 -5.67
CA ALA A 39 22.24 -0.76 -5.11
C ALA A 39 21.05 -0.13 -5.84
N ILE A 40 21.06 1.18 -6.06
CA ILE A 40 20.04 1.91 -6.83
C ILE A 40 19.94 1.36 -8.25
N LYS A 41 21.08 1.19 -8.95
CA LYS A 41 21.12 0.68 -10.32
C LYS A 41 20.50 -0.73 -10.43
N TYR A 42 20.81 -1.63 -9.49
CA TYR A 42 20.24 -2.98 -9.48
C TYR A 42 18.74 -2.96 -9.19
N THR A 43 18.29 -2.10 -8.27
CA THR A 43 16.86 -1.95 -7.94
C THR A 43 16.04 -1.52 -9.17
N PHE A 44 16.52 -0.53 -9.94
CA PHE A 44 15.86 -0.11 -11.18
C PHE A 44 16.01 -1.09 -12.36
N LYS A 45 16.92 -2.05 -12.29
CA LYS A 45 17.00 -3.14 -13.27
C LYS A 45 16.08 -4.31 -12.98
N ASN A 46 15.58 -4.40 -11.75
CA ASN A 46 14.66 -5.48 -11.37
C ASN A 46 13.26 -5.20 -11.94
N LYS A 47 12.88 -6.00 -12.95
CA LYS A 47 11.58 -5.87 -13.62
C LYS A 47 10.40 -6.11 -12.68
N SER A 48 10.53 -7.07 -11.76
CA SER A 48 9.51 -7.38 -10.76
C SER A 48 9.25 -6.17 -9.86
N PHE A 49 10.33 -5.50 -9.42
CA PHE A 49 10.23 -4.27 -8.64
C PHE A 49 9.55 -3.14 -9.40
N LEU A 50 9.96 -2.89 -10.67
CA LEU A 50 9.39 -1.78 -11.45
C LEU A 50 7.88 -1.93 -11.65
N ILE A 51 7.43 -3.14 -11.96
CA ILE A 51 6.00 -3.41 -12.13
C ILE A 51 5.26 -3.21 -10.80
N LEU A 52 5.81 -3.75 -9.71
CA LEU A 52 5.20 -3.64 -8.40
C LEU A 52 5.15 -2.20 -7.88
N VAL A 53 6.22 -1.41 -8.06
CA VAL A 53 6.25 -0.03 -7.56
C VAL A 53 5.32 0.90 -8.34
N ILE A 54 5.11 0.65 -9.66
CA ILE A 54 4.13 1.38 -10.46
C ILE A 54 2.70 1.01 -10.01
N ALA A 55 2.43 -0.27 -9.76
CA ALA A 55 1.16 -0.72 -9.19
C ALA A 55 0.92 -0.07 -7.82
N ASN A 56 1.90 -0.12 -6.92
CA ASN A 56 1.80 0.50 -5.59
C ASN A 56 1.64 2.03 -5.64
N PHE A 57 2.21 2.69 -6.66
CA PHE A 57 1.96 4.12 -6.90
C PHE A 57 0.47 4.40 -7.10
N MET A 58 -0.23 3.59 -7.91
CA MET A 58 -1.68 3.72 -8.13
C MET A 58 -2.45 3.48 -6.82
N SER A 59 -2.11 2.45 -6.08
CA SER A 59 -2.72 2.14 -4.79
C SER A 59 -2.59 3.28 -3.78
N ILE A 60 -1.40 3.86 -3.61
CA ILE A 60 -1.15 4.97 -2.69
C ILE A 60 -1.89 6.24 -3.13
N PHE A 61 -1.89 6.51 -4.43
CA PHE A 61 -2.66 7.61 -5.02
C PHE A 61 -4.15 7.50 -4.65
N ILE A 62 -4.75 6.33 -4.84
CA ILE A 62 -6.16 6.09 -4.57
C ILE A 62 -6.47 6.20 -3.07
N GLN A 63 -5.66 5.58 -2.22
CA GLN A 63 -5.84 5.64 -0.77
C GLN A 63 -5.85 7.08 -0.25
N GLN A 64 -4.92 7.92 -0.71
CA GLN A 64 -4.85 9.33 -0.31
C GLN A 64 -6.06 10.11 -0.83
N MET A 65 -6.48 9.87 -2.08
CA MET A 65 -7.64 10.54 -2.67
C MET A 65 -8.94 10.19 -1.93
N LEU A 66 -9.14 8.92 -1.59
CA LEU A 66 -10.33 8.47 -0.84
C LEU A 66 -10.35 9.05 0.57
N LEU A 67 -9.24 9.00 1.31
CA LEU A 67 -9.18 9.54 2.68
C LEU A 67 -9.41 11.06 2.69
N GLY A 68 -8.77 11.79 1.79
CA GLY A 68 -8.93 13.25 1.67
C GLY A 68 -10.30 13.67 1.18
N GLY A 69 -10.92 12.87 0.32
CA GLY A 69 -12.21 13.17 -0.30
C GLY A 69 -13.45 12.75 0.49
N MET A 70 -13.29 11.92 1.54
CA MET A 70 -14.42 11.33 2.25
C MET A 70 -15.37 12.35 2.88
N PHE A 71 -14.81 13.47 3.39
CA PHE A 71 -15.62 14.55 3.94
C PHE A 71 -16.43 15.27 2.86
N PHE A 72 -15.86 15.48 1.66
CA PHE A 72 -16.59 16.08 0.54
C PHE A 72 -17.75 15.17 0.10
N LEU A 73 -17.52 13.86 0.00
CA LEU A 73 -18.58 12.92 -0.32
C LEU A 73 -19.71 12.94 0.72
N GLY A 74 -19.34 12.95 2.01
CA GLY A 74 -20.32 12.97 3.10
C GLY A 74 -21.15 14.26 3.16
N ASP A 75 -20.50 15.39 3.08
CA ASP A 75 -21.12 16.69 3.31
C ASP A 75 -21.93 17.19 2.12
N TYR A 76 -21.46 16.97 0.90
CA TYR A 76 -22.02 17.60 -0.31
C TYR A 76 -22.80 16.64 -1.20
N VAL A 77 -22.51 15.35 -1.19
CA VAL A 77 -23.19 14.34 -2.03
C VAL A 77 -24.19 13.53 -1.24
N VAL A 78 -23.71 12.88 -0.15
CA VAL A 78 -24.58 12.02 0.68
C VAL A 78 -25.44 12.86 1.63
N GLN A 79 -24.96 14.06 2.01
CA GLN A 79 -25.56 14.95 2.98
C GLN A 79 -25.85 14.23 4.31
N GLY A 80 -24.87 13.44 4.75
CA GLY A 80 -24.94 12.57 5.90
C GLY A 80 -23.62 12.54 6.68
N SER A 81 -23.51 11.59 7.60
CA SER A 81 -22.32 11.45 8.44
C SER A 81 -21.13 10.90 7.65
N SER A 82 -20.08 11.70 7.45
CA SER A 82 -18.81 11.26 6.87
C SER A 82 -18.16 10.13 7.68
N ILE A 83 -18.42 10.07 8.99
CA ILE A 83 -17.94 8.97 9.87
C ILE A 83 -18.59 7.66 9.46
N LEU A 84 -19.89 7.63 9.15
CA LEU A 84 -20.56 6.41 8.70
C LEU A 84 -20.02 5.92 7.35
N LEU A 85 -19.63 6.82 6.45
CA LEU A 85 -18.97 6.46 5.20
C LEU A 85 -17.59 5.83 5.44
N LEU A 86 -16.80 6.40 6.38
CA LEU A 86 -15.54 5.79 6.81
C LEU A 86 -15.76 4.40 7.42
N VAL A 87 -16.76 4.23 8.26
CA VAL A 87 -17.12 2.93 8.84
C VAL A 87 -17.49 1.93 7.74
N ALA A 88 -18.29 2.37 6.74
CA ALA A 88 -18.68 1.55 5.60
C ALA A 88 -17.47 1.12 4.73
N LEU A 89 -16.40 1.89 4.70
CA LEU A 89 -15.15 1.55 4.03
C LEU A 89 -14.28 0.62 4.90
N PHE A 90 -14.03 1.00 6.16
CA PHE A 90 -13.02 0.34 7.01
C PHE A 90 -13.48 -0.98 7.59
N ILE A 91 -14.77 -1.18 7.95
CA ILE A 91 -15.24 -2.46 8.47
C ILE A 91 -15.08 -3.58 7.43
N PRO A 92 -15.55 -3.44 6.17
CA PRO A 92 -15.32 -4.45 5.15
C PRO A 92 -13.85 -4.65 4.80
N LEU A 93 -13.02 -3.61 4.88
CA LEU A 93 -11.57 -3.72 4.71
C LEU A 93 -10.98 -4.67 5.77
N VAL A 94 -11.29 -4.47 7.05
CA VAL A 94 -10.81 -5.35 8.13
C VAL A 94 -11.31 -6.78 7.95
N LEU A 95 -12.58 -6.96 7.59
CA LEU A 95 -13.16 -8.29 7.31
C LEU A 95 -12.49 -8.95 6.09
N GLY A 96 -12.14 -8.17 5.09
CA GLY A 96 -11.45 -8.64 3.89
C GLY A 96 -10.07 -9.25 4.17
N VAL A 97 -9.36 -8.77 5.20
CA VAL A 97 -8.07 -9.36 5.63
C VAL A 97 -8.23 -10.84 5.98
N TRP A 98 -9.34 -11.23 6.59
CA TRP A 98 -9.60 -12.63 6.98
C TRP A 98 -9.92 -13.54 5.78
N ILE A 99 -10.38 -12.96 4.67
CA ILE A 99 -10.68 -13.69 3.43
C ILE A 99 -9.42 -13.87 2.60
N THR A 100 -8.49 -12.93 2.66
CA THR A 100 -7.26 -12.88 1.85
C THR A 100 -6.43 -14.17 1.88
N PRO A 101 -6.16 -14.84 3.03
CA PRO A 101 -5.39 -16.09 3.03
C PRO A 101 -6.07 -17.23 2.24
N LYS A 102 -7.40 -17.26 2.21
CA LYS A 102 -8.16 -18.25 1.41
C LYS A 102 -8.01 -17.98 -0.09
N LEU A 103 -8.04 -16.70 -0.48
CA LEU A 103 -7.82 -16.30 -1.87
C LEU A 103 -6.38 -16.62 -2.32
N ILE A 104 -5.38 -16.33 -1.50
CA ILE A 104 -3.97 -16.64 -1.78
C ILE A 104 -3.78 -18.14 -1.99
N LYS A 105 -4.32 -18.98 -1.09
CA LYS A 105 -4.21 -20.43 -1.20
C LYS A 105 -4.82 -20.99 -2.49
N ARG A 106 -5.90 -20.37 -2.99
CA ARG A 106 -6.63 -20.86 -4.17
C ARG A 106 -6.05 -20.32 -5.48
N PHE A 107 -5.65 -19.05 -5.53
CA PHE A 107 -5.32 -18.34 -6.76
C PHE A 107 -3.87 -17.84 -6.83
N GLY A 108 -3.13 -17.90 -5.72
CA GLY A 108 -1.84 -17.24 -5.58
C GLY A 108 -1.95 -15.76 -5.28
N VAL A 109 -0.83 -15.13 -4.85
CA VAL A 109 -0.80 -13.75 -4.34
C VAL A 109 -1.26 -12.75 -5.40
N VAL A 110 -0.69 -12.80 -6.61
CA VAL A 110 -0.97 -11.83 -7.68
C VAL A 110 -2.42 -11.87 -8.15
N ARG A 111 -2.96 -13.08 -8.39
CA ARG A 111 -4.37 -13.21 -8.82
C ARG A 111 -5.35 -12.85 -7.70
N ALA A 112 -5.02 -13.17 -6.44
CA ALA A 112 -5.81 -12.76 -5.29
C ALA A 112 -5.90 -11.23 -5.20
N ASP A 113 -4.78 -10.54 -5.41
CA ASP A 113 -4.71 -9.09 -5.45
C ASP A 113 -5.54 -8.50 -6.59
N GLN A 114 -5.39 -9.01 -7.81
CA GLN A 114 -6.18 -8.59 -8.98
C GLN A 114 -7.69 -8.76 -8.76
N ILE A 115 -8.13 -9.84 -8.11
CA ILE A 115 -9.54 -10.05 -7.78
C ILE A 115 -10.03 -8.98 -6.79
N LEU A 116 -9.27 -8.73 -5.72
CA LEU A 116 -9.61 -7.72 -4.72
C LEU A 116 -9.64 -6.32 -5.35
N LEU A 117 -8.61 -5.95 -6.12
CA LEU A 117 -8.55 -4.67 -6.84
C LEU A 117 -9.75 -4.50 -7.78
N THR A 118 -10.15 -5.55 -8.49
CA THR A 118 -11.33 -5.50 -9.40
C THR A 118 -12.61 -5.26 -8.63
N ILE A 119 -12.80 -5.91 -7.48
CA ILE A 119 -13.96 -5.68 -6.59
C ILE A 119 -13.94 -4.22 -6.12
N GLY A 120 -12.79 -3.73 -5.66
CA GLY A 120 -12.63 -2.35 -5.22
C GLY A 120 -12.89 -1.32 -6.32
N ALA A 121 -12.31 -1.55 -7.50
CA ALA A 121 -12.52 -0.70 -8.67
C ALA A 121 -14.00 -0.61 -9.07
N THR A 122 -14.70 -1.75 -9.07
CA THR A 122 -16.13 -1.79 -9.36
C THR A 122 -16.94 -1.04 -8.28
N GLY A 123 -16.59 -1.24 -7.00
CA GLY A 123 -17.21 -0.49 -5.90
C GLY A 123 -17.04 1.01 -6.05
N LEU A 124 -15.82 1.48 -6.36
CA LEU A 124 -15.55 2.90 -6.57
C LEU A 124 -16.26 3.44 -7.81
N LEU A 125 -16.25 2.69 -8.91
CA LEU A 125 -16.93 3.10 -10.13
C LEU A 125 -18.43 3.32 -9.92
N LEU A 126 -19.06 2.49 -9.11
CA LEU A 126 -20.48 2.62 -8.77
C LEU A 126 -20.80 3.95 -8.08
N ILE A 127 -19.89 4.53 -7.27
CA ILE A 127 -20.09 5.84 -6.62
C ILE A 127 -20.45 6.91 -7.64
N THR A 128 -19.92 6.80 -8.87
CA THR A 128 -20.14 7.79 -9.91
C THR A 128 -21.61 7.82 -10.40
N PHE A 129 -22.30 6.67 -10.39
CA PHE A 129 -23.58 6.53 -11.09
C PHE A 129 -24.78 6.28 -10.16
N ILE A 130 -24.56 5.83 -8.92
CA ILE A 130 -25.65 5.41 -8.02
C ILE A 130 -26.15 6.54 -7.13
N PRO A 131 -27.39 6.41 -6.61
CA PRO A 131 -27.92 7.38 -5.66
C PRO A 131 -27.18 7.34 -4.32
N PRO A 132 -27.16 8.46 -3.55
CA PRO A 132 -26.38 8.61 -2.32
C PRO A 132 -26.57 7.47 -1.30
N ILE A 133 -27.79 6.98 -1.12
CA ILE A 133 -28.07 5.90 -0.15
C ILE A 133 -27.33 4.59 -0.47
N MET A 134 -27.04 4.30 -1.74
CA MET A 134 -26.34 3.09 -2.14
C MET A 134 -24.82 3.22 -2.05
N MET A 135 -24.28 4.43 -1.80
CA MET A 135 -22.83 4.67 -1.71
C MET A 135 -22.19 3.93 -0.53
N TYR A 136 -22.93 3.65 0.53
CA TYR A 136 -22.42 2.81 1.63
C TYR A 136 -22.07 1.38 1.16
N VAL A 137 -22.87 0.79 0.28
CA VAL A 137 -22.58 -0.53 -0.31
C VAL A 137 -21.38 -0.45 -1.25
N SER A 138 -21.28 0.60 -2.05
CA SER A 138 -20.13 0.84 -2.92
C SER A 138 -18.83 1.00 -2.15
N LEU A 139 -18.87 1.75 -1.05
CA LEU A 139 -17.70 1.91 -0.16
C LEU A 139 -17.34 0.59 0.54
N ALA A 140 -18.34 -0.24 0.87
CA ALA A 140 -18.09 -1.57 1.42
C ALA A 140 -17.33 -2.46 0.41
N LEU A 141 -17.73 -2.46 -0.87
CA LEU A 141 -16.99 -3.15 -1.92
C LEU A 141 -15.60 -2.58 -2.12
N ALA A 142 -15.46 -1.25 -2.11
CA ALA A 142 -14.17 -0.58 -2.17
C ALA A 142 -13.26 -0.99 -1.00
N GLY A 143 -13.80 -1.05 0.22
CA GLY A 143 -13.09 -1.51 1.41
C GLY A 143 -12.54 -2.92 1.27
N ILE A 144 -13.35 -3.88 0.81
CA ILE A 144 -12.90 -5.25 0.53
C ILE A 144 -11.76 -5.24 -0.51
N GLY A 145 -11.88 -4.43 -1.55
CA GLY A 145 -10.89 -4.34 -2.62
C GLY A 145 -9.55 -3.77 -2.16
N LEU A 146 -9.56 -2.76 -1.29
CA LEU A 146 -8.36 -2.11 -0.78
C LEU A 146 -7.51 -2.99 0.15
N VAL A 147 -8.01 -4.16 0.55
CA VAL A 147 -7.20 -5.16 1.29
C VAL A 147 -6.02 -5.65 0.46
N GLY A 148 -6.20 -5.83 -0.86
CA GLY A 148 -5.15 -6.22 -1.77
C GLY A 148 -3.91 -5.35 -1.63
N PRO A 149 -3.98 -4.05 -1.97
CA PRO A 149 -2.87 -3.12 -1.81
C PRO A 149 -2.28 -3.04 -0.40
N LEU A 150 -3.12 -3.13 0.61
CA LEU A 150 -2.69 -2.98 1.99
C LEU A 150 -1.87 -4.18 2.50
N VAL A 151 -2.25 -5.38 2.10
CA VAL A 151 -1.67 -6.64 2.62
C VAL A 151 -0.78 -7.31 1.58
N LEU A 152 -1.27 -7.50 0.35
CA LEU A 152 -0.59 -8.32 -0.65
C LEU A 152 0.59 -7.61 -1.30
N THR A 153 0.55 -6.30 -1.43
CA THR A 153 1.69 -5.52 -1.92
C THR A 153 2.93 -5.74 -1.05
N ASN A 154 2.79 -5.78 0.29
CA ASN A 154 3.92 -6.06 1.18
C ASN A 154 4.48 -7.48 1.02
N VAL A 155 3.59 -8.46 0.78
CA VAL A 155 4.01 -9.85 0.47
C VAL A 155 4.78 -9.89 -0.85
N MET A 156 4.31 -9.18 -1.88
CA MET A 156 5.01 -9.10 -3.17
C MET A 156 6.35 -8.36 -3.06
N PHE A 157 6.47 -7.33 -2.22
CA PHE A 157 7.77 -6.68 -1.95
C PHE A 157 8.76 -7.65 -1.31
N ALA A 158 8.34 -8.49 -0.37
CA ALA A 158 9.21 -9.53 0.20
C ALA A 158 9.70 -10.50 -0.88
N GLN A 159 8.81 -10.94 -1.78
CA GLN A 159 9.18 -11.81 -2.91
C GLN A 159 10.17 -11.14 -3.89
N VAL A 160 10.03 -9.82 -4.12
CA VAL A 160 11.00 -9.06 -4.93
C VAL A 160 12.36 -9.01 -4.24
N CYS A 161 12.40 -8.85 -2.93
CA CYS A 161 13.66 -8.89 -2.16
C CYS A 161 14.32 -10.28 -2.24
N ASP A 162 13.52 -11.34 -2.20
CA ASP A 162 14.01 -12.71 -2.36
C ASP A 162 14.60 -12.92 -3.77
N GLU A 163 13.91 -12.49 -4.84
CA GLU A 163 14.44 -12.54 -6.21
C GLU A 163 15.74 -11.75 -6.37
N ASP A 164 15.84 -10.61 -5.71
CA ASP A 164 17.06 -9.79 -5.74
C ASP A 164 18.22 -10.43 -4.99
N GLU A 165 17.95 -11.07 -3.85
CA GLU A 165 18.95 -11.80 -3.08
C GLU A 165 19.57 -12.94 -3.89
N LEU A 166 18.78 -13.67 -4.68
CA LEU A 166 19.29 -14.67 -5.63
C LEU A 166 20.27 -14.07 -6.64
N LYS A 167 19.97 -12.87 -7.16
CA LYS A 167 20.76 -12.21 -8.21
C LYS A 167 22.02 -11.54 -7.68
N THR A 168 22.01 -11.10 -6.43
CA THR A 168 23.07 -10.25 -5.85
C THR A 168 23.83 -10.89 -4.71
N GLY A 169 23.30 -11.98 -4.14
CA GLY A 169 23.83 -12.65 -2.95
C GLY A 169 23.58 -11.91 -1.64
N VAL A 170 23.01 -10.68 -1.68
CA VAL A 170 22.85 -9.80 -0.53
C VAL A 170 21.38 -9.41 -0.35
N ARG A 171 20.85 -9.51 0.87
CA ARG A 171 19.49 -9.09 1.18
C ARG A 171 19.40 -7.57 1.35
N ARG A 172 18.60 -6.88 0.50
CA ARG A 172 18.58 -5.41 0.39
C ARG A 172 17.19 -4.80 0.58
N GLU A 173 16.44 -5.28 1.57
CA GLU A 173 15.05 -4.81 1.83
C GLU A 173 14.97 -3.28 1.98
N ALA A 174 15.87 -2.69 2.78
CA ALA A 174 15.90 -1.24 3.01
C ALA A 174 16.04 -0.43 1.73
N ALA A 175 16.82 -0.91 0.73
CA ALA A 175 16.97 -0.25 -0.55
C ALA A 175 15.67 -0.27 -1.35
N TYR A 176 14.95 -1.40 -1.37
CA TYR A 176 13.68 -1.55 -2.07
C TYR A 176 12.57 -0.69 -1.44
N PHE A 177 12.43 -0.71 -0.12
CA PHE A 177 11.46 0.12 0.59
C PHE A 177 11.78 1.62 0.47
N GLY A 178 13.06 2.01 0.51
CA GLY A 178 13.49 3.39 0.30
C GLY A 178 13.17 3.89 -1.12
N MET A 179 13.44 3.08 -2.14
CA MET A 179 13.09 3.42 -3.53
C MET A 179 11.58 3.42 -3.76
N ASN A 180 10.84 2.49 -3.15
CA ASN A 180 9.38 2.53 -3.18
C ASN A 180 8.85 3.85 -2.58
N ALA A 181 9.34 4.26 -1.41
CA ALA A 181 8.93 5.52 -0.80
C ALA A 181 9.24 6.72 -1.71
N LEU A 182 10.41 6.76 -2.35
CA LEU A 182 10.78 7.85 -3.26
C LEU A 182 9.82 7.95 -4.45
N ILE A 183 9.42 6.82 -5.04
CA ILE A 183 8.52 6.78 -6.20
C ILE A 183 7.07 7.06 -5.80
N THR A 184 6.63 6.59 -4.64
CA THR A 184 5.22 6.72 -4.23
C THR A 184 4.89 8.04 -3.53
N LYS A 185 5.87 8.78 -2.98
CA LYS A 185 5.62 10.10 -2.39
C LYS A 185 4.97 11.10 -3.35
N PRO A 186 5.38 11.23 -4.63
CA PRO A 186 4.66 12.07 -5.60
C PRO A 186 3.19 11.69 -5.77
N ALA A 187 2.81 10.41 -5.65
CA ALA A 187 1.41 9.99 -5.74
C ALA A 187 0.52 10.67 -4.70
N GLN A 188 1.03 10.85 -3.48
CA GLN A 188 0.31 11.53 -2.41
C GLN A 188 0.04 12.99 -2.74
N SER A 189 1.00 13.68 -3.37
CA SER A 189 0.84 15.08 -3.80
C SER A 189 -0.16 15.20 -4.95
N ILE A 190 -0.09 14.33 -5.94
CA ILE A 190 -1.03 14.30 -7.07
C ILE A 190 -2.45 14.01 -6.58
N ALA A 191 -2.61 13.11 -5.60
CA ALA A 191 -3.89 12.77 -5.00
C ALA A 191 -4.59 13.94 -4.31
N ILE A 192 -3.87 15.00 -3.91
CA ILE A 192 -4.41 16.23 -3.34
C ILE A 192 -4.70 17.26 -4.43
N ILE A 193 -3.84 17.33 -5.45
CA ILE A 193 -3.96 18.30 -6.54
C ILE A 193 -5.20 18.05 -7.39
N ILE A 194 -5.50 16.80 -7.73
CA ILE A 194 -6.62 16.45 -8.62
C ILE A 194 -7.99 16.87 -8.03
N PRO A 195 -8.35 16.51 -6.78
CA PRO A 195 -9.58 16.99 -6.17
C PRO A 195 -9.67 18.52 -6.11
N SER A 196 -8.55 19.18 -5.74
CA SER A 196 -8.49 20.64 -5.69
C SER A 196 -8.77 21.28 -7.05
N LEU A 197 -8.18 20.74 -8.12
CA LEU A 197 -8.41 21.21 -9.49
C LEU A 197 -9.86 21.01 -9.91
N LEU A 198 -10.43 19.82 -9.69
CA LEU A 198 -11.80 19.50 -10.07
C LEU A 198 -12.81 20.36 -9.33
N LEU A 199 -12.61 20.58 -8.03
CA LEU A 199 -13.47 21.47 -7.23
C LEU A 199 -13.36 22.93 -7.67
N THR A 200 -12.17 23.40 -8.05
CA THR A 200 -11.98 24.75 -8.60
C THR A 200 -12.72 24.91 -9.94
N LEU A 201 -12.62 23.93 -10.82
CA LEU A 201 -13.33 23.94 -12.12
C LEU A 201 -14.86 23.86 -11.95
N ALA A 202 -15.34 23.19 -10.91
CA ALA A 202 -16.76 23.12 -10.57
C ALA A 202 -17.26 24.35 -9.78
N HIS A 203 -16.47 25.41 -9.65
CA HIS A 203 -16.81 26.61 -8.90
C HIS A 203 -17.25 26.35 -7.44
N PHE A 204 -16.56 25.40 -6.78
CA PHE A 204 -16.85 24.98 -5.42
C PHE A 204 -16.76 26.16 -4.43
N VAL A 205 -17.81 26.33 -3.63
CA VAL A 205 -17.84 27.33 -2.56
C VAL A 205 -17.42 26.64 -1.24
N PRO A 206 -16.27 27.05 -0.65
CA PRO A 206 -15.81 26.46 0.60
C PRO A 206 -16.71 26.80 1.79
N ARG A 207 -16.50 26.13 2.91
CA ARG A 207 -17.16 26.48 4.18
C ARG A 207 -16.79 27.88 4.62
N ASP A 208 -17.70 28.51 5.38
CA ASP A 208 -17.43 29.82 6.00
C ASP A 208 -16.38 29.74 7.12
N ALA A 209 -16.00 30.88 7.68
CA ALA A 209 -15.02 30.95 8.77
C ALA A 209 -15.49 30.25 10.07
N LEU A 210 -16.79 29.96 10.21
CA LEU A 210 -17.38 29.21 11.33
C LEU A 210 -17.50 27.71 11.04
N GLY A 211 -17.13 27.27 9.83
CA GLY A 211 -17.19 25.88 9.41
C GLY A 211 -18.55 25.44 8.86
N ASN A 212 -19.50 26.36 8.61
CA ASN A 212 -20.79 26.01 8.04
C ASN A 212 -20.71 25.78 6.54
N ILE A 213 -21.44 24.76 6.06
CA ILE A 213 -21.56 24.49 4.63
C ILE A 213 -22.31 25.61 3.94
N GLN A 214 -21.71 26.19 2.90
CA GLN A 214 -22.31 27.24 2.10
C GLN A 214 -23.10 26.64 0.92
N PRO A 215 -24.21 27.29 0.49
CA PRO A 215 -24.93 26.94 -0.72
C PRO A 215 -23.99 26.97 -1.93
N GLN A 216 -24.01 25.92 -2.73
CA GLN A 216 -23.17 25.82 -3.93
C GLN A 216 -23.84 26.59 -5.10
N THR A 217 -23.06 27.36 -5.82
CA THR A 217 -23.54 28.11 -7.00
C THR A 217 -23.91 27.17 -8.14
N HIS A 218 -23.11 26.06 -8.29
CA HIS A 218 -23.28 25.04 -9.32
C HIS A 218 -23.34 23.64 -8.67
N PRO A 219 -24.44 23.27 -7.98
CA PRO A 219 -24.50 22.04 -7.18
C PRO A 219 -24.31 20.78 -8.00
N ASN A 220 -24.79 20.71 -9.23
CA ASN A 220 -24.63 19.55 -10.10
C ASN A 220 -23.17 19.36 -10.55
N GLU A 221 -22.45 20.44 -10.82
CA GLU A 221 -21.03 20.38 -11.21
C GLU A 221 -20.17 19.96 -10.03
N VAL A 222 -20.48 20.47 -8.83
CA VAL A 222 -19.80 20.07 -7.58
C VAL A 222 -20.06 18.62 -7.25
N ASP A 223 -21.32 18.14 -7.35
CA ASP A 223 -21.64 16.71 -7.14
C ASP A 223 -20.88 15.82 -8.13
N PHE A 224 -20.87 16.19 -9.41
CA PHE A 224 -20.12 15.43 -10.41
C PHE A 224 -18.60 15.44 -10.15
N ALA A 225 -18.03 16.59 -9.79
CA ALA A 225 -16.60 16.68 -9.48
C ALA A 225 -16.23 15.78 -8.30
N ILE A 226 -17.03 15.78 -7.22
CA ILE A 226 -16.81 14.92 -6.05
C ILE A 226 -16.92 13.44 -6.44
N ARG A 227 -17.94 13.04 -7.19
CA ARG A 227 -18.11 11.68 -7.69
C ARG A 227 -16.97 11.27 -8.62
N ALA A 228 -16.44 12.20 -9.41
CA ALA A 228 -15.34 11.91 -10.31
C ALA A 228 -14.05 11.59 -9.54
N PHE A 229 -13.67 12.40 -8.54
CA PHE A 229 -12.44 12.11 -7.81
C PHE A 229 -12.63 11.06 -6.70
N MET A 230 -13.83 10.77 -6.22
CA MET A 230 -14.08 9.70 -5.26
C MET A 230 -14.40 8.34 -5.90
N GLY A 231 -14.92 8.35 -7.12
CA GLY A 231 -15.38 7.16 -7.84
C GLY A 231 -14.61 6.89 -9.11
N LEU A 232 -14.82 7.73 -10.13
CA LEU A 232 -14.35 7.47 -11.49
C LEU A 232 -12.83 7.38 -11.61
N ILE A 233 -12.10 8.39 -11.14
CA ILE A 233 -10.64 8.45 -11.26
C ILE A 233 -9.95 7.32 -10.47
N PRO A 234 -10.31 7.09 -9.18
CA PRO A 234 -9.78 5.95 -8.43
C PRO A 234 -10.12 4.60 -9.06
N ALA A 235 -11.32 4.42 -9.59
CA ALA A 235 -11.71 3.17 -10.26
C ALA A 235 -10.84 2.89 -11.49
N ILE A 236 -10.63 3.91 -12.35
CA ILE A 236 -9.75 3.79 -13.51
C ILE A 236 -8.33 3.44 -13.08
N ALA A 237 -7.80 4.09 -12.04
CA ALA A 237 -6.46 3.83 -11.54
C ALA A 237 -6.32 2.40 -10.99
N LEU A 238 -7.34 1.85 -10.28
CA LEU A 238 -7.34 0.44 -9.86
C LEU A 238 -7.39 -0.52 -11.03
N TYR A 239 -8.20 -0.25 -12.07
CA TYR A 239 -8.21 -1.09 -13.27
C TYR A 239 -6.87 -1.07 -14.01
N ILE A 240 -6.22 0.09 -14.08
CA ILE A 240 -4.85 0.19 -14.63
C ILE A 240 -3.89 -0.65 -13.78
N GLU A 241 -3.99 -0.60 -12.46
CA GLU A 241 -3.18 -1.41 -11.55
C GLU A 241 -3.37 -2.92 -11.81
N VAL A 242 -4.63 -3.38 -11.97
CA VAL A 242 -4.93 -4.78 -12.34
C VAL A 242 -4.24 -5.17 -13.64
N LEU A 243 -4.25 -4.28 -14.64
CA LEU A 243 -3.59 -4.53 -15.94
C LEU A 243 -2.06 -4.58 -15.79
N ILE A 244 -1.46 -3.69 -14.99
CA ILE A 244 -0.02 -3.67 -14.72
C ILE A 244 0.42 -4.97 -14.04
N LEU A 245 -0.34 -5.45 -13.06
CA LEU A 245 -0.05 -6.68 -12.33
C LEU A 245 -0.14 -7.96 -13.20
N GLN A 246 -0.78 -7.90 -14.38
CA GLN A 246 -0.74 -9.03 -15.32
C GLN A 246 0.67 -9.32 -15.81
N PHE A 247 1.51 -8.29 -15.92
CA PHE A 247 2.90 -8.38 -16.36
C PHE A 247 3.88 -8.71 -15.23
N TYR A 248 3.41 -8.86 -13.99
CA TYR A 248 4.25 -9.20 -12.84
C TYR A 248 4.82 -10.62 -12.99
N PRO A 249 6.16 -10.78 -12.96
CA PRO A 249 6.78 -12.07 -13.31
C PRO A 249 6.81 -13.09 -12.17
N LEU A 250 6.85 -12.64 -10.89
CA LEU A 250 6.96 -13.53 -9.72
C LEU A 250 5.61 -14.20 -9.40
N LYS A 251 5.27 -15.21 -10.20
CA LYS A 251 4.05 -16.00 -10.05
C LYS A 251 4.26 -17.44 -10.52
N GLY A 252 3.42 -18.39 -10.05
CA GLY A 252 3.46 -19.78 -10.46
C GLY A 252 4.78 -20.46 -10.13
N GLU A 253 5.29 -21.26 -11.05
CA GLU A 253 6.50 -22.08 -10.89
C GLU A 253 7.76 -21.23 -10.64
N TYR A 254 7.89 -20.09 -11.32
CA TYR A 254 9.04 -19.20 -11.12
C TYR A 254 9.13 -18.67 -9.67
N LEU A 255 7.99 -18.28 -9.07
CA LEU A 255 7.98 -17.89 -7.67
C LEU A 255 8.40 -19.01 -6.73
N ILE A 256 7.92 -20.25 -6.99
CA ILE A 256 8.28 -21.43 -6.18
C ILE A 256 9.78 -21.71 -6.30
N GLN A 257 10.33 -21.62 -7.51
CA GLN A 257 11.77 -21.78 -7.73
C GLN A 257 12.57 -20.74 -6.93
N VAL A 258 12.23 -19.44 -7.05
CA VAL A 258 12.88 -18.36 -6.30
C VAL A 258 12.84 -18.64 -4.79
N GLN A 259 11.69 -19.04 -4.26
CA GLN A 259 11.55 -19.33 -2.83
C GLN A 259 12.42 -20.50 -2.36
N ASN A 260 12.51 -21.58 -3.15
CA ASN A 260 13.33 -22.73 -2.81
C ASN A 260 14.83 -22.39 -2.84
N GLU A 261 15.30 -21.71 -3.88
CA GLU A 261 16.70 -21.29 -4.01
C GLU A 261 17.11 -20.32 -2.90
N VAL A 262 16.23 -19.38 -2.51
CA VAL A 262 16.50 -18.48 -1.38
C VAL A 262 16.61 -19.24 -0.06
N LEU A 263 15.79 -20.24 0.16
CA LEU A 263 15.89 -21.08 1.37
C LEU A 263 17.27 -21.78 1.44
N GLU A 264 17.81 -22.25 0.34
CA GLU A 264 19.16 -22.84 0.28
C GLU A 264 20.23 -21.79 0.65
N ILE A 265 20.14 -20.58 0.08
CA ILE A 265 21.06 -19.48 0.43
C ILE A 265 20.99 -19.14 1.93
N HIS A 266 19.79 -19.11 2.49
CA HIS A 266 19.62 -18.82 3.93
C HIS A 266 20.24 -19.93 4.79
N HIS A 267 20.13 -21.20 4.41
CA HIS A 267 20.79 -22.30 5.08
C HIS A 267 22.32 -22.20 5.02
N GLU A 268 22.87 -21.84 3.86
CA GLU A 268 24.31 -21.60 3.72
C GLU A 268 24.80 -20.42 4.56
N LYS A 269 24.08 -19.29 4.56
CA LYS A 269 24.43 -18.13 5.38
C LYS A 269 24.42 -18.47 6.87
N HIS A 270 23.41 -19.23 7.30
CA HIS A 270 23.32 -19.67 8.69
C HIS A 270 24.49 -20.60 9.08
N SER A 271 24.86 -21.54 8.21
CA SER A 271 26.02 -22.42 8.41
C SER A 271 27.33 -21.63 8.53
N LYS A 272 27.53 -20.64 7.63
CA LYS A 272 28.69 -19.75 7.68
C LYS A 272 28.76 -18.94 8.98
N LEU A 273 27.61 -18.45 9.45
CA LEU A 273 27.52 -17.72 10.73
C LEU A 273 27.99 -18.61 11.89
N LEU A 274 27.49 -19.86 11.96
CA LEU A 274 27.89 -20.82 13.01
C LEU A 274 29.40 -21.15 12.95
N GLU A 275 29.97 -21.23 11.78
CA GLU A 275 31.43 -21.41 11.63
C GLU A 275 32.22 -20.20 12.11
N MET A 276 31.75 -18.97 11.79
CA MET A 276 32.38 -17.73 12.28
C MET A 276 32.31 -17.64 13.81
N GLU A 277 31.18 -17.98 14.41
CA GLU A 277 31.01 -17.98 15.87
C GLU A 277 31.90 -19.02 16.55
N LYS A 278 32.06 -20.22 15.97
CA LYS A 278 32.98 -21.24 16.46
C LYS A 278 34.45 -20.82 16.39
N LYS A 279 34.84 -20.07 15.35
CA LYS A 279 36.23 -19.55 15.19
C LYS A 279 36.53 -18.39 16.14
N GLN A 280 35.52 -17.62 16.59
CA GLN A 280 35.70 -16.48 17.49
C GLN A 280 35.77 -16.88 18.98
N GLY A 281 35.52 -18.14 19.35
CA GLY A 281 35.61 -18.64 20.74
C GLY A 281 34.51 -18.10 21.69
N PRO A 282 34.36 -18.69 22.89
CA PRO A 282 33.26 -18.35 23.79
C PRO A 282 33.37 -17.00 24.53
N ASP A 283 34.30 -16.11 24.21
CA ASP A 283 34.73 -15.01 25.09
C ASP A 283 34.17 -13.61 24.74
N ARG A 284 33.19 -13.47 23.83
CA ARG A 284 32.61 -12.14 23.47
C ARG A 284 31.13 -11.91 23.82
N ASN A 285 30.48 -12.81 24.53
CA ASN A 285 29.07 -12.62 24.96
C ASN A 285 28.92 -11.96 26.35
N LYS A 286 29.94 -11.24 26.84
CA LYS A 286 29.89 -10.48 28.11
C LYS A 286 30.33 -9.04 27.88
N GLN A 287 29.60 -8.28 27.06
CA GLN A 287 29.62 -6.82 27.10
C GLN A 287 28.26 -6.26 26.70
#